data_95d1834bc11d2689a5a5333eacb113de
#
_entry.id   95d1834bc11d2689a5a5333eacb113de
#
_cell.length_a   1.000
_cell.length_b   1.000
_cell.length_c   1.000
_cell.angle_alpha   90.00
_cell.angle_beta   90.00
_cell.angle_gamma   90.00
#
_symmetry.space_group_name_H-M   'P 1'
#
loop_
_entity.id
_entity.type
_entity.pdbx_description
1 polymer ?
#
loop_
_entity_poly.entity_id
_entity_poly.type
_entity_poly.pdbx_seq_one_letter_code
_entity_poly.pdbx_strand_id
1 'polypeptide(L)' 'MAVATVDPWMAMSDRTRRSVLWLVVERPRSVTELAAQLPVTRPAVSQHLKVLSDAQLVTVTQSGRERIYRA' A
#
# COMPACT_ATOMS: atom_id res chain seq x y z
N MET A 1 -18.05 -15.13 14.09
CA MET A 1 -16.74 -14.56 14.29
C MET A 1 -16.35 -13.73 13.08
N ALA A 2 -15.99 -12.53 13.29
CA ALA A 2 -15.66 -11.66 12.18
C ALA A 2 -14.15 -11.60 12.00
N VAL A 3 -13.71 -11.77 10.80
CA VAL A 3 -12.34 -11.48 10.45
C VAL A 3 -12.26 -9.99 10.16
N ALA A 4 -11.30 -9.33 10.78
CA ALA A 4 -11.11 -7.91 10.55
C ALA A 4 -10.50 -7.70 9.17
N THR A 5 -11.30 -7.90 8.13
CA THR A 5 -10.86 -7.63 6.76
C THR A 5 -11.30 -6.23 6.40
N VAL A 6 -10.41 -5.46 5.84
CA VAL A 6 -10.74 -4.12 5.37
C VAL A 6 -11.55 -4.25 4.08
N ASP A 7 -12.68 -3.56 4.03
CA ASP A 7 -13.50 -3.49 2.84
C ASP A 7 -12.71 -2.80 1.72
N PRO A 8 -12.56 -3.41 0.53
CA PRO A 8 -11.86 -2.76 -0.58
C PRO A 8 -12.42 -1.40 -0.94
N TRP A 9 -13.74 -1.19 -0.83
CA TRP A 9 -14.35 0.11 -1.08
C TRP A 9 -13.86 1.15 -0.08
N MET A 10 -13.76 0.78 1.18
CA MET A 10 -13.21 1.65 2.21
C MET A 10 -11.74 1.97 1.93
N ALA A 11 -10.97 0.96 1.53
CA ALA A 11 -9.57 1.17 1.20
C ALA A 11 -9.40 2.17 0.07
N MET A 12 -10.35 2.24 -0.84
CA MET A 12 -10.29 3.12 -2.01
C MET A 12 -10.91 4.48 -1.77
N SER A 13 -11.39 4.76 -0.57
CA SER A 13 -12.02 6.04 -0.26
C SER A 13 -11.03 7.18 -0.06
N ASP A 14 -9.77 6.88 0.19
CA ASP A 14 -8.73 7.88 0.41
C ASP A 14 -7.96 8.14 -0.90
N ARG A 15 -7.84 9.40 -1.27
CA ARG A 15 -7.19 9.79 -2.53
C ARG A 15 -5.72 9.37 -2.55
N THR A 16 -4.99 9.61 -1.47
CA THR A 16 -3.56 9.25 -1.40
C THR A 16 -3.40 7.74 -1.48
N ARG A 17 -4.29 7.00 -0.84
CA ARG A 17 -4.25 5.54 -0.89
C ARG A 17 -4.48 5.02 -2.30
N ARG A 18 -5.39 5.64 -3.05
CA ARG A 18 -5.59 5.29 -4.46
C ARG A 18 -4.31 5.54 -5.27
N SER A 19 -3.62 6.65 -4.99
CA SER A 19 -2.36 6.95 -5.67
C SER A 19 -1.29 5.91 -5.35
N VAL A 20 -1.21 5.48 -4.09
CA VAL A 20 -0.28 4.42 -3.68
C VAL A 20 -0.59 3.13 -4.46
N LEU A 21 -1.85 2.73 -4.48
CA LEU A 21 -2.24 1.52 -5.19
C LEU A 21 -1.90 1.63 -6.68
N TRP A 22 -2.20 2.76 -7.28
CA TRP A 22 -1.95 2.96 -8.70
C TRP A 22 -0.47 2.80 -9.04
N LEU A 23 0.42 3.36 -8.23
CA LEU A 23 1.85 3.23 -8.43
C LEU A 23 2.32 1.79 -8.30
N VAL A 24 1.73 1.04 -7.39
CA VAL A 24 2.07 -0.39 -7.20
C VAL A 24 1.51 -1.24 -8.34
N VAL A 25 0.37 -0.85 -8.90
CA VAL A 25 -0.19 -1.52 -10.08
C VAL A 25 0.73 -1.35 -11.29
N GLU A 26 1.34 -0.18 -11.43
CA GLU A 26 2.27 0.06 -12.53
C GLU A 26 3.47 -0.87 -12.48
N ARG A 27 4.02 -1.07 -11.30
CA ARG A 27 5.10 -2.02 -11.05
C ARG A 27 5.33 -2.19 -9.56
N PRO A 28 5.96 -3.29 -9.13
CA PRO A 28 6.30 -3.46 -7.71
C PRO A 28 7.18 -2.31 -7.22
N ARG A 29 6.94 -1.89 -5.98
CA ARG A 29 7.65 -0.74 -5.38
C ARG A 29 7.89 -0.94 -3.90
N SER A 30 8.98 -0.35 -3.41
CA SER A 30 9.26 -0.29 -1.97
C SER A 30 8.58 0.92 -1.36
N VAL A 31 8.52 0.95 -0.01
CA VAL A 31 8.02 2.12 0.72
C VAL A 31 8.87 3.35 0.38
N THR A 32 10.18 3.19 0.30
CA THR A 32 11.08 4.29 -0.03
C THR A 32 10.77 4.89 -1.40
N GLU A 33 10.55 4.03 -2.40
CA GLU A 33 10.20 4.50 -3.74
C GLU A 33 8.87 5.24 -3.74
N LEU A 34 7.87 4.70 -3.04
CA LEU A 34 6.55 5.33 -2.99
C LEU A 34 6.62 6.68 -2.31
N ALA A 35 7.33 6.77 -1.17
CA ALA A 35 7.47 8.03 -0.45
C ALA A 35 8.20 9.08 -1.27
N ALA A 36 9.10 8.67 -2.16
CA ALA A 36 9.82 9.60 -3.03
C ALA A 36 8.91 10.22 -4.08
N GLN A 37 7.80 9.58 -4.42
CA GLN A 37 6.91 10.05 -5.47
C GLN A 37 5.63 10.72 -4.96
N LEU A 38 5.41 10.70 -3.66
CA LEU A 38 4.17 11.21 -3.07
C LEU A 38 4.50 12.28 -2.03
N PRO A 39 3.65 13.30 -1.88
CA PRO A 39 3.87 14.36 -0.89
C PRO A 39 3.43 13.92 0.51
N VAL A 40 3.90 12.76 0.93
CA VAL A 40 3.56 12.18 2.24
C VAL A 40 4.80 11.52 2.84
N THR A 41 4.76 11.31 4.15
CA THR A 41 5.88 10.71 4.86
C THR A 41 5.91 9.21 4.66
N ARG A 42 7.08 8.58 4.91
CA ARG A 42 7.20 7.13 4.85
C ARG A 42 6.25 6.41 5.82
N PRO A 43 6.09 6.88 7.07
CA PRO A 43 5.09 6.26 7.94
C PRO A 43 3.67 6.33 7.39
N ALA A 44 3.31 7.44 6.72
CA ALA A 44 1.99 7.56 6.11
C ALA A 44 1.83 6.57 4.96
N VAL A 45 2.86 6.41 4.11
CA VAL A 45 2.85 5.41 3.04
C VAL A 45 2.67 4.00 3.63
N SER A 46 3.40 3.68 4.70
CA SER A 46 3.29 2.38 5.36
C SER A 46 1.88 2.13 5.87
N GLN A 47 1.22 3.15 6.42
CA GLN A 47 -0.16 3.05 6.88
C GLN A 47 -1.11 2.76 5.71
N HIS A 48 -0.95 3.47 4.61
CA HIS A 48 -1.78 3.24 3.43
C HIS A 48 -1.58 1.83 2.88
N LEU A 49 -0.34 1.36 2.84
CA LEU A 49 -0.03 0.02 2.36
C LEU A 49 -0.62 -1.05 3.27
N LYS A 50 -0.63 -0.80 4.58
CA LYS A 50 -1.24 -1.74 5.52
C LYS A 50 -2.74 -1.88 5.24
N VAL A 51 -3.42 -0.77 5.02
CA VAL A 51 -4.86 -0.80 4.70
C VAL A 51 -5.09 -1.55 3.39
N LEU A 52 -4.28 -1.27 2.36
CA LEU A 52 -4.40 -1.95 1.07
C LEU A 52 -4.12 -3.44 1.19
N SER A 53 -3.14 -3.82 2.00
CA SER A 53 -2.81 -5.22 2.24
C SER A 53 -3.92 -5.93 2.99
N ASP A 54 -4.50 -5.28 4.00
CA ASP A 54 -5.62 -5.84 4.76
C ASP A 54 -6.86 -5.99 3.89
N ALA A 55 -7.01 -5.16 2.87
CA ALA A 55 -8.08 -5.28 1.89
C ALA A 55 -7.75 -6.26 0.77
N GLN A 56 -6.58 -6.90 0.83
CA GLN A 56 -6.11 -7.86 -0.16
C GLN A 56 -5.94 -7.26 -1.56
N LEU A 57 -5.65 -5.97 -1.62
CA LEU A 57 -5.40 -5.28 -2.89
C LEU A 57 -3.91 -5.27 -3.26
N VAL A 58 -3.04 -5.48 -2.29
CA VAL A 58 -1.60 -5.60 -2.52
C VAL A 58 -1.05 -6.75 -1.70
N THR A 59 0.08 -7.28 -2.13
CA THR A 59 0.87 -8.25 -1.37
C THR A 59 2.25 -7.69 -1.14
N VAL A 60 2.95 -8.23 -0.15
CA VAL A 60 4.28 -7.76 0.20
C VAL A 60 5.25 -8.92 0.23
N THR A 61 6.46 -8.69 -0.28
CA THR A 61 7.57 -9.65 -0.23
C THR A 61 8.77 -8.95 0.37
N GLN A 62 9.51 -9.67 1.20
CA GLN A 62 10.76 -9.16 1.75
C GLN A 62 11.87 -9.39 0.73
N SER A 63 12.62 -8.33 0.42
CA SER A 63 13.76 -8.40 -0.48
C SER A 63 14.93 -7.69 0.20
N GLY A 64 15.85 -8.48 0.77
CA GLY A 64 16.91 -7.91 1.58
C GLY A 64 16.34 -7.16 2.77
N ARG A 65 16.63 -5.87 2.86
CA ARG A 65 16.12 -5.01 3.93
C ARG A 65 14.86 -4.25 3.54
N GLU A 66 14.39 -4.48 2.34
CA GLU A 66 13.23 -3.75 1.83
C GLU A 66 12.02 -4.65 1.72
N ARG A 67 10.86 -4.04 1.89
CA ARG A 67 9.58 -4.68 1.59
C ARG A 67 9.13 -4.16 0.23
N ILE A 68 8.87 -5.09 -0.68
CA ILE A 68 8.40 -4.78 -2.02
C ILE A 68 6.92 -5.12 -2.11
N TYR A 69 6.12 -4.14 -2.48
CA TYR A 69 4.67 -4.28 -2.59
C TYR A 69 4.27 -4.48 -4.05
N ARG A 70 3.32 -5.39 -4.26
CA ARG A 70 2.80 -5.74 -5.58
C ARG A 70 1.28 -5.71 -5.53
N ALA A 71 0.68 -5.38 -6.64
CA ALA A 71 -0.76 -5.47 -6.77
C ALA A 71 -1.18 -6.84 -7.31
#